data_f71bafb62454de9697b7bdba8f2a64a9
#
_entry.id   f71bafb62454de9697b7bdba8f2a64a9
#
_cell.length_a   1.000
_cell.length_b   1.000
_cell.length_c   1.000
_cell.angle_alpha   90.00
_cell.angle_beta   90.00
_cell.angle_gamma   90.00
#
_symmetry.space_group_name_H-M   'P 1'
#
loop_
_entity.id
_entity.type
_entity.pdbx_description
1 polymer ?
#
loop_
_entity_poly.entity_id
_entity_poly.type
_entity_poly.pdbx_seq_one_letter_code
_entity_poly.pdbx_strand_id
1 'polypeptide(L)'
;MKANGYYNHPRVPLEAGCGLIEEDSIAFTSVSGKTAETPSFPLEIFPKAIRDIIEALEEYENYNVDFTAASFLTVFAAAMGNTWSVRFMTGWVSRPIIYMVLVGSPSCGKTPPLQQAVAPLLKLDGEYDVLYCKEMETFRRWERMSAKQRERYSLPEEMKMPQRKCHVVVDLSLIHI
;
A
#
# COMPACT_ATOMS: atom_id res chain seq x y z
N MET A 1 19.38 -0.51 -33.61
CA MET A 1 19.89 -1.48 -32.63
C MET A 1 20.82 -0.74 -31.69
N LYS A 2 20.36 -0.44 -30.46
CA LYS A 2 21.21 0.05 -29.34
C LYS A 2 20.83 -0.77 -28.12
N ALA A 3 21.84 -1.48 -27.61
CA ALA A 3 21.72 -2.42 -26.51
C ALA A 3 21.46 -1.68 -25.19
N ASN A 4 20.47 -2.16 -24.43
CA ASN A 4 20.22 -1.77 -23.05
C ASN A 4 21.36 -2.27 -22.16
N GLY A 5 22.06 -1.32 -21.53
CA GLY A 5 23.07 -1.63 -20.51
C GLY A 5 22.38 -2.12 -19.23
N TYR A 6 22.49 -3.40 -18.96
CA TYR A 6 22.20 -3.96 -17.65
C TYR A 6 23.30 -3.54 -16.68
N TYR A 7 22.93 -2.99 -15.55
CA TYR A 7 23.84 -2.72 -14.43
C TYR A 7 24.47 -4.03 -13.95
N ASN A 8 25.77 -4.17 -14.24
CA ASN A 8 26.58 -5.25 -13.74
C ASN A 8 27.04 -4.88 -12.32
N HIS A 9 26.35 -5.39 -11.30
CA HIS A 9 26.89 -5.37 -9.94
C HIS A 9 27.99 -6.42 -9.83
N PRO A 10 29.20 -6.08 -9.35
CA PRO A 10 30.25 -7.06 -9.10
C PRO A 10 29.75 -8.04 -8.03
N ARG A 11 29.78 -9.34 -8.38
CA ARG A 11 29.53 -10.41 -7.41
C ARG A 11 30.69 -10.40 -6.42
N VAL A 12 30.37 -10.10 -5.16
CA VAL A 12 31.30 -10.29 -4.04
C VAL A 12 31.48 -11.80 -3.88
N PRO A 13 32.72 -12.34 -3.88
CA PRO A 13 32.96 -13.75 -3.64
C PRO A 13 32.52 -14.12 -2.21
N LEU A 14 31.68 -15.13 -2.11
CA LEU A 14 31.36 -15.81 -0.85
C LEU A 14 32.53 -16.75 -0.55
N GLU A 15 33.62 -16.24 -0.01
CA GLU A 15 34.64 -17.07 0.56
C GLU A 15 34.90 -16.74 2.02
N ALA A 16 34.82 -17.79 2.78
CA ALA A 16 35.46 -18.08 4.04
C ALA A 16 34.95 -17.40 5.30
N GLY A 17 34.58 -18.26 6.20
CA GLY A 17 34.58 -17.99 7.64
C GLY A 17 33.21 -18.16 8.29
N CYS A 18 32.73 -19.39 8.30
CA CYS A 18 31.86 -19.82 9.38
C CYS A 18 32.68 -19.80 10.68
N GLY A 19 32.97 -18.59 11.18
CA GLY A 19 33.35 -18.40 12.56
C GLY A 19 32.06 -18.58 13.36
N LEU A 20 32.07 -19.61 14.21
CA LEU A 20 31.08 -19.76 15.28
C LEU A 20 31.03 -18.43 16.02
N ILE A 21 29.97 -17.67 15.80
CA ILE A 21 29.63 -16.54 16.67
C ILE A 21 29.21 -17.22 17.97
N GLU A 22 30.11 -17.18 18.96
CA GLU A 22 29.75 -17.47 20.34
C GLU A 22 28.47 -16.70 20.63
N GLU A 23 27.45 -17.39 21.15
CA GLU A 23 26.24 -16.80 21.66
C GLU A 23 26.63 -15.90 22.87
N ASP A 24 27.18 -14.74 22.59
CA ASP A 24 27.07 -13.64 23.53
C ASP A 24 25.59 -13.34 23.64
N SER A 25 24.99 -13.93 24.68
CA SER A 25 23.69 -13.58 25.19
C SER A 25 23.64 -12.05 25.28
N ILE A 26 23.06 -11.42 24.28
CA ILE A 26 22.67 -10.01 24.38
C ILE A 26 21.67 -10.00 25.54
N ALA A 27 22.19 -9.79 26.74
CA ALA A 27 21.40 -9.47 27.91
C ALA A 27 20.60 -8.23 27.52
N PHE A 28 19.34 -8.44 27.17
CA PHE A 28 18.36 -7.38 27.04
C PHE A 28 18.25 -6.77 28.44
N THR A 29 19.15 -5.82 28.73
CA THR A 29 19.06 -5.04 29.95
C THR A 29 17.73 -4.33 29.85
N SER A 30 16.75 -4.83 30.58
CA SER A 30 15.50 -4.12 30.83
C SER A 30 15.91 -2.78 31.41
N VAL A 31 15.93 -1.73 30.58
CA VAL A 31 15.99 -0.38 31.02
C VAL A 31 14.73 -0.15 31.84
N SER A 32 14.83 -0.39 33.14
CA SER A 32 13.85 0.06 34.12
C SER A 32 13.94 1.58 34.20
N GLY A 33 13.63 2.24 33.10
CA GLY A 33 13.35 3.65 33.05
C GLY A 33 11.85 3.81 33.27
N LYS A 34 11.45 4.72 34.14
CA LYS A 34 10.09 5.20 34.33
C LYS A 34 9.33 5.05 33.02
N THR A 35 8.21 4.36 33.05
CA THR A 35 7.26 4.30 31.94
C THR A 35 6.89 5.75 31.61
N ALA A 36 7.64 6.37 30.71
CA ALA A 36 7.20 7.58 30.07
C ALA A 36 5.89 7.21 29.40
N GLU A 37 4.80 7.84 29.79
CA GLU A 37 3.52 7.68 29.13
C GLU A 37 3.77 7.95 27.64
N THR A 38 3.65 6.92 26.83
CA THR A 38 3.83 7.05 25.39
C THR A 38 2.68 7.95 24.92
N PRO A 39 2.96 9.11 24.31
CA PRO A 39 1.89 9.99 23.86
C PRO A 39 1.03 9.23 22.85
N SER A 40 -0.28 9.24 23.06
CA SER A 40 -1.24 8.66 22.13
C SER A 40 -1.26 9.46 20.82
N PHE A 41 -1.72 8.82 19.74
CA PHE A 41 -1.85 9.48 18.45
C PHE A 41 -2.78 10.71 18.54
N PRO A 42 -2.39 11.89 18.01
CA PRO A 42 -3.21 13.11 18.08
C PRO A 42 -4.40 13.01 17.13
N LEU A 43 -5.56 12.55 17.62
CA LEU A 43 -6.77 12.36 16.83
C LEU A 43 -7.35 13.67 16.29
N GLU A 44 -6.98 14.81 16.86
CA GLU A 44 -7.44 16.14 16.47
C GLU A 44 -7.08 16.51 15.03
N ILE A 45 -6.08 15.86 14.45
CA ILE A 45 -5.70 16.05 13.04
C ILE A 45 -6.78 15.57 12.06
N PHE A 46 -7.64 14.65 12.50
CA PHE A 46 -8.71 14.13 11.66
C PHE A 46 -9.99 14.96 11.76
N PRO A 47 -10.75 15.06 10.67
CA PRO A 47 -12.12 15.55 10.73
C PRO A 47 -12.97 14.75 11.71
N LYS A 48 -14.00 15.40 12.31
CA LYS A 48 -14.85 14.77 13.32
C LYS A 48 -15.40 13.41 12.89
N ALA A 49 -15.90 13.29 11.67
CA ALA A 49 -16.45 12.02 11.16
C ALA A 49 -15.46 10.86 11.20
N ILE A 50 -14.17 11.11 10.99
CA ILE A 50 -13.13 10.08 11.03
C ILE A 50 -12.77 9.75 12.48
N ARG A 51 -12.72 10.76 13.36
CA ARG A 51 -12.53 10.52 14.80
C ARG A 51 -13.63 9.65 15.37
N ASP A 52 -14.88 9.97 15.07
CA ASP A 52 -16.05 9.21 15.53
C ASP A 52 -15.97 7.73 15.07
N ILE A 53 -15.42 7.47 13.87
CA ILE A 53 -15.19 6.11 13.37
C ILE A 53 -14.07 5.41 14.16
N ILE A 54 -12.94 6.09 14.40
CA ILE A 54 -11.82 5.53 15.14
C ILE A 54 -12.23 5.20 16.57
N GLU A 55 -12.94 6.11 17.24
CA GLU A 55 -13.47 5.92 18.59
C GLU A 55 -14.48 4.75 18.66
N ALA A 56 -15.35 4.64 17.65
CA ALA A 56 -16.28 3.52 17.55
C ALA A 56 -15.55 2.17 17.35
N LEU A 57 -14.51 2.13 16.54
CA LEU A 57 -13.70 0.91 16.33
C LEU A 57 -12.93 0.50 17.61
N GLU A 58 -12.49 1.47 18.41
CA GLU A 58 -11.94 1.20 19.73
C GLU A 58 -12.99 0.61 20.66
N GLU A 59 -14.18 1.24 20.76
CA GLU A 59 -15.24 0.88 21.67
C GLU A 59 -15.85 -0.50 21.36
N TYR A 60 -16.15 -0.78 20.08
CA TYR A 60 -16.88 -1.99 19.68
C TYR A 60 -15.99 -3.16 19.28
N GLU A 61 -14.83 -2.88 18.68
CA GLU A 61 -13.92 -3.91 18.16
C GLU A 61 -12.65 -4.05 19.00
N ASN A 62 -12.47 -3.18 20.00
CA ASN A 62 -11.28 -3.13 20.84
C ASN A 62 -9.98 -2.97 20.04
N TYR A 63 -10.03 -2.17 18.95
CA TYR A 63 -8.84 -1.88 18.17
C TYR A 63 -7.99 -0.82 18.87
N ASN A 64 -6.67 -0.98 18.76
CA ASN A 64 -5.76 0.04 19.28
C ASN A 64 -5.87 1.32 18.46
N VAL A 65 -6.12 2.45 19.11
CA VAL A 65 -6.31 3.77 18.50
C VAL A 65 -5.13 4.18 17.64
N ASP A 66 -3.91 3.97 18.10
CA ASP A 66 -2.70 4.37 17.38
C ASP A 66 -2.56 3.60 16.06
N PHE A 67 -2.82 2.28 16.05
CA PHE A 67 -2.78 1.48 14.83
C PHE A 67 -3.90 1.85 13.87
N THR A 68 -5.08 2.12 14.40
CA THR A 68 -6.24 2.53 13.63
C THR A 68 -5.99 3.89 12.97
N ALA A 69 -5.59 4.88 13.74
CA ALA A 69 -5.31 6.23 13.26
C ALA A 69 -4.18 6.27 12.21
N ALA A 70 -3.07 5.55 12.47
CA ALA A 70 -1.97 5.42 11.53
C ALA A 70 -2.41 4.76 10.21
N SER A 71 -3.25 3.73 10.29
CA SER A 71 -3.80 3.04 9.11
C SER A 71 -4.67 3.97 8.27
N PHE A 72 -5.59 4.71 8.90
CA PHE A 72 -6.43 5.68 8.20
C PHE A 72 -5.62 6.79 7.55
N LEU A 73 -4.61 7.33 8.25
CA LEU A 73 -3.73 8.36 7.70
C LEU A 73 -3.02 7.87 6.42
N THR A 74 -2.50 6.64 6.46
CA THR A 74 -1.81 6.03 5.31
C THR A 74 -2.77 5.81 4.15
N VAL A 75 -3.98 5.32 4.41
CA VAL A 75 -5.00 5.08 3.39
C VAL A 75 -5.47 6.39 2.76
N PHE A 76 -5.65 7.46 3.53
CA PHE A 76 -5.97 8.78 2.97
C PHE A 76 -4.86 9.31 2.09
N ALA A 77 -3.59 9.16 2.50
CA ALA A 77 -2.46 9.54 1.68
C ALA A 77 -2.43 8.77 0.34
N ALA A 78 -2.68 7.46 0.39
CA ALA A 78 -2.79 6.62 -0.80
C ALA A 78 -3.96 7.04 -1.71
N ALA A 79 -5.13 7.32 -1.14
CA ALA A 79 -6.31 7.78 -1.87
C ALA A 79 -6.12 9.15 -2.54
N MET A 80 -5.41 10.06 -1.87
CA MET A 80 -5.05 11.36 -2.45
C MET A 80 -4.03 11.24 -3.59
N GLY A 81 -3.10 10.29 -3.50
CA GLY A 81 -2.10 9.99 -4.51
C GLY A 81 -1.38 11.25 -5.02
N ASN A 82 -1.39 11.46 -6.33
CA ASN A 82 -0.78 12.61 -7.00
C ASN A 82 -1.75 13.79 -7.25
N THR A 83 -3.00 13.71 -6.80
CA THR A 83 -4.04 14.71 -7.08
C THR A 83 -3.78 16.00 -6.32
N TRP A 84 -3.24 15.89 -5.12
CA TRP A 84 -2.95 17.01 -4.25
C TRP A 84 -1.46 17.16 -3.98
N SER A 85 -1.01 18.40 -3.87
CA SER A 85 0.34 18.73 -3.45
C SER A 85 0.34 20.00 -2.62
N VAL A 86 1.23 20.08 -1.65
CA VAL A 86 1.46 21.26 -0.82
C VAL A 86 2.72 21.93 -1.29
N ARG A 87 2.64 23.24 -1.56
CA ARG A 87 3.80 24.06 -1.90
C ARG A 87 4.28 24.82 -0.67
N PHE A 88 5.49 24.51 -0.24
CA PHE A 88 6.20 25.26 0.80
C PHE A 88 7.21 26.20 0.13
N MET A 89 7.21 27.45 0.51
CA MET A 89 8.14 28.43 -0.03
C MET A 89 8.25 28.44 -1.56
N THR A 90 9.21 29.17 -2.10
CA THR A 90 9.44 29.23 -3.54
C THR A 90 10.17 27.96 -4.00
N GLY A 91 9.44 27.03 -4.61
CA GLY A 91 10.01 25.91 -5.34
C GLY A 91 9.94 24.54 -4.70
N TRP A 92 9.55 24.41 -3.42
CA TRP A 92 9.38 23.10 -2.80
C TRP A 92 7.93 22.65 -2.91
N VAL A 93 7.71 21.49 -3.55
CA VAL A 93 6.39 20.84 -3.67
C VAL A 93 6.47 19.48 -3.02
N SER A 94 5.62 19.24 -2.02
CA SER A 94 5.49 17.93 -1.36
C SER A 94 4.15 17.28 -1.71
N ARG A 95 4.16 15.96 -1.87
CA ARG A 95 2.98 15.13 -2.08
C ARG A 95 2.69 14.31 -0.83
N PRO A 96 1.45 13.84 -0.63
CA PRO A 96 1.08 13.05 0.55
C PRO A 96 1.59 11.60 0.43
N ILE A 97 2.90 11.42 0.35
CA ILE A 97 3.53 10.10 0.32
C ILE A 97 3.96 9.77 1.74
N ILE A 98 3.37 8.71 2.30
CA ILE A 98 3.65 8.26 3.66
C ILE A 98 4.22 6.84 3.62
N TYR A 99 5.35 6.64 4.28
CA TYR A 99 5.90 5.33 4.60
C TYR A 99 5.59 5.04 6.06
N MET A 100 4.77 4.03 6.33
CA MET A 100 4.29 3.71 7.67
C MET A 100 4.70 2.28 8.05
N VAL A 101 5.20 2.13 9.27
CA VAL A 101 5.50 0.82 9.86
C VAL A 101 4.78 0.72 11.19
N LEU A 102 3.95 -0.29 11.35
CA LEU A 102 3.27 -0.61 12.60
C LEU A 102 4.09 -1.64 13.37
N VAL A 103 4.66 -1.22 14.48
CA VAL A 103 5.47 -2.08 15.36
C VAL A 103 4.70 -2.40 16.63
N GLY A 104 4.68 -3.66 17.01
CA GLY A 104 4.01 -4.10 18.24
C GLY A 104 4.28 -5.57 18.50
N SER A 105 3.98 -6.04 19.69
CA SER A 105 4.12 -7.44 20.09
C SER A 105 3.36 -8.39 19.16
N PRO A 106 3.76 -9.65 19.05
CA PRO A 106 2.94 -10.65 18.40
C PRO A 106 1.51 -10.65 18.98
N SER A 107 0.52 -10.84 18.13
CA SER A 107 -0.91 -10.85 18.51
C SER A 107 -1.49 -9.56 19.09
N CYS A 108 -0.81 -8.42 19.00
CA CYS A 108 -1.36 -7.14 19.50
C CYS A 108 -2.42 -6.49 18.56
N GLY A 109 -2.94 -7.22 17.58
CA GLY A 109 -4.06 -6.75 16.76
C GLY A 109 -3.71 -5.67 15.73
N LYS A 110 -2.50 -5.66 15.14
CA LYS A 110 -2.08 -4.68 14.11
C LYS A 110 -2.86 -4.78 12.79
N THR A 111 -3.17 -6.00 12.37
CA THR A 111 -3.73 -6.29 11.04
C THR A 111 -5.20 -5.89 10.88
N PRO A 112 -6.12 -6.13 11.85
CA PRO A 112 -7.52 -5.80 11.68
C PRO A 112 -7.79 -4.31 11.40
N PRO A 113 -7.20 -3.34 12.12
CA PRO A 113 -7.37 -1.93 11.83
C PRO A 113 -6.93 -1.54 10.42
N LEU A 114 -5.81 -2.10 9.95
CA LEU A 114 -5.31 -1.86 8.60
C LEU A 114 -6.27 -2.42 7.54
N GLN A 115 -6.75 -3.64 7.73
CA GLN A 115 -7.73 -4.24 6.81
C GLN A 115 -9.00 -3.42 6.74
N GLN A 116 -9.50 -2.94 7.87
CA GLN A 116 -10.70 -2.11 7.94
C GLN A 116 -10.49 -0.77 7.22
N ALA A 117 -9.35 -0.14 7.42
CA ALA A 117 -9.03 1.12 6.75
C ALA A 117 -8.90 0.98 5.23
N VAL A 118 -8.32 -0.11 4.74
CA VAL A 118 -8.09 -0.37 3.31
C VAL A 118 -9.34 -0.89 2.59
N ALA A 119 -10.29 -1.49 3.30
CA ALA A 119 -11.48 -2.13 2.71
C ALA A 119 -12.23 -1.28 1.66
N PRO A 120 -12.47 0.04 1.85
CA PRO A 120 -13.14 0.86 0.84
C PRO A 120 -12.36 0.95 -0.48
N LEU A 121 -11.03 1.05 -0.42
CA LEU A 121 -10.19 1.09 -1.63
C LEU A 121 -10.17 -0.26 -2.35
N LEU A 122 -10.09 -1.36 -1.62
CA LEU A 122 -10.16 -2.71 -2.19
C LEU A 122 -11.51 -2.96 -2.87
N LYS A 123 -12.61 -2.47 -2.30
CA LYS A 123 -13.93 -2.55 -2.93
C LYS A 123 -13.96 -1.80 -4.26
N LEU A 124 -13.42 -0.58 -4.28
CA LEU A 124 -13.33 0.24 -5.49
C LEU A 124 -12.46 -0.44 -6.56
N ASP A 125 -11.32 -1.00 -6.17
CA ASP A 125 -10.44 -1.75 -7.08
C ASP A 125 -11.14 -2.98 -7.66
N GLY A 126 -11.95 -3.68 -6.86
CA GLY A 126 -12.78 -4.79 -7.34
C GLY A 126 -13.79 -4.35 -8.40
N GLU A 127 -14.42 -3.19 -8.25
CA GLU A 127 -15.33 -2.62 -9.26
C GLU A 127 -14.57 -2.28 -10.56
N TYR A 128 -13.38 -1.70 -10.46
CA TYR A 128 -12.52 -1.43 -11.62
C TYR A 128 -12.03 -2.71 -12.32
N ASP A 129 -11.72 -3.76 -11.57
CA ASP A 129 -11.34 -5.05 -12.16
C ASP A 129 -12.48 -5.68 -12.97
N VAL A 130 -13.72 -5.58 -12.49
CA VAL A 130 -14.89 -6.04 -13.26
C VAL A 130 -15.04 -5.27 -14.58
N LEU A 131 -14.85 -3.94 -14.55
CA LEU A 131 -14.90 -3.11 -15.76
C LEU A 131 -13.76 -3.47 -16.71
N TYR A 132 -12.55 -3.61 -16.20
CA TYR A 132 -11.37 -3.99 -16.97
C TYR A 132 -11.57 -5.36 -17.65
N CYS A 133 -12.12 -6.35 -16.96
CA CYS A 133 -12.40 -7.67 -17.54
C CYS A 133 -13.38 -7.58 -18.71
N LYS A 134 -14.45 -6.79 -18.59
CA LYS A 134 -15.42 -6.56 -19.68
C LYS A 134 -14.78 -5.85 -20.89
N GLU A 135 -13.97 -4.82 -20.63
CA GLU A 135 -13.25 -4.10 -21.68
C GLU A 135 -12.23 -5.02 -22.38
N MET A 136 -11.51 -5.86 -21.62
CA MET A 136 -10.57 -6.84 -22.17
C MET A 136 -11.25 -7.91 -23.00
N GLU A 137 -12.43 -8.39 -22.61
CA GLU A 137 -13.20 -9.33 -23.43
C GLU A 137 -13.60 -8.69 -24.76
N THR A 138 -14.03 -7.42 -24.71
CA THR A 138 -14.39 -6.66 -25.91
C THR A 138 -13.18 -6.46 -26.82
N PHE A 139 -12.03 -6.08 -26.23
CA PHE A 139 -10.78 -5.93 -26.96
C PHE A 139 -10.32 -7.23 -27.61
N ARG A 140 -10.32 -8.34 -26.87
CA ARG A 140 -9.97 -9.68 -27.41
C ARG A 140 -10.89 -10.13 -28.53
N ARG A 141 -12.20 -9.81 -28.44
CA ARG A 141 -13.15 -10.08 -29.52
C ARG A 141 -12.81 -9.27 -30.76
N TRP A 142 -12.53 -7.97 -30.58
CA TRP A 142 -12.13 -7.08 -31.67
C TRP A 142 -10.81 -7.54 -32.32
N GLU A 143 -9.83 -7.93 -31.54
CA GLU A 143 -8.53 -8.43 -32.02
C GLU A 143 -8.66 -9.67 -32.91
N ARG A 144 -9.59 -10.57 -32.59
CA ARG A 144 -9.86 -11.81 -33.37
C ARG A 144 -10.63 -11.54 -34.64
N MET A 145 -11.27 -10.37 -34.81
CA MET A 145 -12.04 -10.04 -35.98
C MET A 145 -11.15 -9.61 -37.15
N SER A 146 -11.49 -10.06 -38.38
CA SER A 146 -10.86 -9.57 -39.60
C SER A 146 -11.28 -8.12 -39.90
N ALA A 147 -10.50 -7.40 -40.72
CA ALA A 147 -10.81 -6.00 -41.12
C ALA A 147 -12.21 -5.89 -41.71
N LYS A 148 -12.62 -6.83 -42.59
CA LYS A 148 -13.96 -6.87 -43.19
C LYS A 148 -15.07 -7.08 -42.16
N GLN A 149 -14.81 -7.85 -41.13
CA GLN A 149 -15.78 -8.04 -40.04
C GLN A 149 -15.91 -6.80 -39.17
N ARG A 150 -14.82 -6.10 -38.88
CA ARG A 150 -14.84 -4.83 -38.11
C ARG A 150 -15.66 -3.77 -38.86
N GLU A 151 -15.44 -3.63 -40.16
CA GLU A 151 -16.21 -2.73 -41.02
C GLU A 151 -17.69 -3.05 -41.01
N ARG A 152 -18.08 -4.34 -41.17
CA ARG A 152 -19.47 -4.79 -41.15
C ARG A 152 -20.20 -4.46 -39.85
N TYR A 153 -19.49 -4.48 -38.71
CA TYR A 153 -20.06 -4.16 -37.41
C TYR A 153 -19.84 -2.69 -37.01
N SER A 154 -19.33 -1.83 -37.90
CA SER A 154 -19.03 -0.42 -37.65
C SER A 154 -18.12 -0.23 -36.44
N LEU A 155 -17.15 -1.12 -36.25
CA LEU A 155 -16.18 -1.05 -35.19
C LEU A 155 -14.98 -0.16 -35.59
N PRO A 156 -14.30 0.50 -34.62
CA PRO A 156 -13.13 1.31 -34.94
C PRO A 156 -12.00 0.46 -35.54
N GLU A 157 -11.23 1.07 -36.46
CA GLU A 157 -10.06 0.42 -37.06
C GLU A 157 -8.99 0.11 -36.03
N GLU A 158 -8.82 1.01 -35.05
CA GLU A 158 -7.90 0.84 -33.94
C GLU A 158 -8.64 0.90 -32.61
N MET A 159 -8.36 -0.06 -31.73
CA MET A 159 -8.83 -0.07 -30.36
C MET A 159 -7.62 -0.13 -29.42
N LYS A 160 -7.58 0.80 -28.47
CA LYS A 160 -6.52 0.79 -27.48
C LYS A 160 -6.73 -0.34 -26.48
N MET A 161 -5.64 -1.02 -26.12
CA MET A 161 -5.67 -2.04 -25.09
C MET A 161 -6.10 -1.41 -23.75
N PRO A 162 -7.12 -1.95 -23.07
CA PRO A 162 -7.54 -1.48 -21.76
C PRO A 162 -6.41 -1.56 -20.75
N GLN A 163 -6.33 -0.57 -19.87
CA GLN A 163 -5.34 -0.55 -18.80
C GLN A 163 -6.02 -0.84 -17.47
N ARG A 164 -5.44 -1.78 -16.72
CA ARG A 164 -5.91 -2.08 -15.37
C ARG A 164 -5.64 -0.90 -14.45
N LYS A 165 -6.67 -0.44 -13.75
CA LYS A 165 -6.55 0.55 -12.68
C LYS A 165 -6.52 -0.18 -11.35
N CYS A 166 -5.53 0.11 -10.53
CA CYS A 166 -5.39 -0.46 -9.21
C CYS A 166 -4.88 0.63 -8.27
N HIS A 167 -5.54 0.84 -7.14
CA HIS A 167 -5.17 1.82 -6.13
C HIS A 167 -4.34 1.19 -5.02
N VAL A 168 -4.59 -0.09 -4.73
CA VAL A 168 -3.97 -0.80 -3.63
C VAL A 168 -3.40 -2.12 -4.13
N VAL A 169 -2.10 -2.31 -3.92
CA VAL A 169 -1.47 -3.62 -4.05
C VAL A 169 -1.21 -4.12 -2.64
N VAL A 170 -2.00 -5.10 -2.20
CA VAL A 170 -1.82 -5.76 -0.91
C VAL A 170 -1.16 -7.09 -1.15
N ASP A 171 0.09 -7.21 -0.76
CA ASP A 171 0.76 -8.50 -0.66
C ASP A 171 0.78 -8.93 0.82
N LEU A 172 -0.19 -9.74 1.20
CA LEU A 172 -0.31 -10.27 2.56
C LEU A 172 0.67 -11.42 2.84
N SER A 173 1.45 -11.85 1.87
CA SER A 173 2.39 -12.97 2.00
C SER A 173 3.63 -12.62 2.81
N LEU A 174 3.91 -11.34 3.03
CA LEU A 174 5.09 -10.87 3.77
C LEU A 174 4.91 -10.78 5.29
N ILE A 175 3.77 -11.19 5.85
CA ILE A 175 3.50 -11.01 7.28
C ILE A 175 3.92 -12.22 8.12
N HIS A 176 4.57 -13.20 7.54
CA HIS A 176 5.14 -14.33 8.28
C HIS A 176 6.67 -14.20 8.37
N ILE A 177 7.10 -13.33 9.26
CA ILE A 177 8.45 -13.38 9.84
C ILE A 177 8.31 -13.69 11.33
#